data_77e16ce724a5f1e52de608f5b235644c
#
_entry.id   77e16ce724a5f1e52de608f5b235644c
#
_cell.length_a   1.000
_cell.length_b   1.000
_cell.length_c   1.000
_cell.angle_alpha   90.00
_cell.angle_beta   90.00
_cell.angle_gamma   90.00
#
_symmetry.space_group_name_H-M   'P 1'
#
loop_
_entity.id
_entity.type
_entity.pdbx_description
1 polymer ?
#
loop_
_entity_poly.entity_id
_entity_poly.type
_entity_poly.pdbx_seq_one_letter_code
_entity_poly.pdbx_strand_id
1 'polypeptide(L)'
;MIPVHSCVMATWEQFRTEAPELADAIAVRWAAHKHHVLATLRRDGSPRVSGTEVEIAEGRLVLGSMPGALKARDLQRDGRYALHANPGHHDMAGGDAKVSGHARELLGDEKDGILAAYPSDVPEGPMHVFELDIEEAVLVTVDEKLHVDLWRPGAGVVRFDR
;
A
#
# COMPACT_ATOMS: atom_id res chain seq x y z
N MET A 1 1.87 -31.54 -5.77
CA MET A 1 2.03 -30.75 -4.53
C MET A 1 2.54 -29.39 -4.96
N ILE A 2 1.67 -28.37 -5.04
CA ILE A 2 2.06 -27.00 -5.36
C ILE A 2 2.79 -26.47 -4.13
N PRO A 3 4.04 -25.99 -4.23
CA PRO A 3 4.71 -25.41 -3.08
C PRO A 3 3.87 -24.25 -2.57
N VAL A 4 3.49 -24.31 -1.31
CA VAL A 4 2.96 -23.13 -0.59
C VAL A 4 4.12 -22.13 -0.59
N HIS A 5 4.09 -21.16 -1.49
CA HIS A 5 5.00 -20.05 -1.41
C HIS A 5 4.72 -19.39 -0.07
N SER A 6 5.65 -19.51 0.85
CA SER A 6 5.65 -18.69 2.06
C SER A 6 5.67 -17.26 1.57
N CYS A 7 4.53 -16.59 1.68
CA CYS A 7 4.39 -15.20 1.32
C CYS A 7 5.25 -14.41 2.30
N VAL A 8 6.42 -13.97 1.85
CA VAL A 8 7.30 -13.13 2.65
C VAL A 8 6.73 -11.73 2.55
N MET A 9 6.38 -11.14 3.69
CA MET A 9 5.90 -9.77 3.80
C MET A 9 7.04 -8.88 4.25
N ALA A 10 7.04 -7.63 3.82
CA ALA A 10 8.01 -6.63 4.22
C ALA A 10 7.31 -5.35 4.67
N THR A 11 7.90 -4.65 5.63
CA THR A 11 7.49 -3.29 5.97
C THR A 11 7.91 -2.32 4.86
N TRP A 12 7.36 -1.10 4.89
CA TRP A 12 7.81 -0.04 3.98
C TRP A 12 9.31 0.24 4.09
N GLU A 13 9.85 0.23 5.30
CA GLU A 13 11.29 0.46 5.54
C GLU A 13 12.16 -0.65 4.93
N GLN A 14 11.72 -1.90 5.02
CA GLN A 14 12.42 -3.02 4.37
C GLN A 14 12.38 -2.88 2.85
N PHE A 15 11.22 -2.56 2.28
CA PHE A 15 11.08 -2.29 0.84
C PHE A 15 12.01 -1.15 0.40
N ARG A 16 12.02 -0.03 1.14
CA ARG A 16 12.88 1.11 0.86
C ARG A 16 14.37 0.76 0.95
N THR A 17 14.75 -0.11 1.87
CA THR A 17 16.13 -0.58 2.01
C THR A 17 16.55 -1.47 0.83
N GLU A 18 15.68 -2.37 0.39
CA GLU A 18 15.97 -3.32 -0.70
C GLU A 18 15.88 -2.68 -2.09
N ALA A 19 14.99 -1.70 -2.29
CA ALA A 19 14.70 -1.08 -3.58
C ALA A 19 14.49 0.44 -3.44
N PRO A 20 15.51 1.22 -3.02
CA PRO A 20 15.35 2.62 -2.66
C PRO A 20 14.80 3.50 -3.80
N GLU A 21 15.29 3.33 -5.02
CA GLU A 21 14.83 4.12 -6.17
C GLU A 21 13.36 3.86 -6.50
N LEU A 22 12.93 2.61 -6.47
CA LEU A 22 11.54 2.22 -6.71
C LEU A 22 10.63 2.70 -5.58
N ALA A 23 11.05 2.55 -4.33
CA ALA A 23 10.31 3.00 -3.16
C ALA A 23 10.12 4.53 -3.16
N ASP A 24 11.17 5.29 -3.49
CA ASP A 24 11.10 6.74 -3.59
C ASP A 24 10.16 7.19 -4.74
N ALA A 25 10.23 6.55 -5.89
CA ALA A 25 9.33 6.83 -7.02
C ALA A 25 7.85 6.54 -6.66
N ILE A 26 7.58 5.44 -5.96
CA ILE A 26 6.25 5.10 -5.47
C ILE A 26 5.79 6.10 -4.39
N ALA A 27 6.65 6.49 -3.45
CA ALA A 27 6.34 7.50 -2.43
C ALA A 27 5.94 8.86 -3.05
N VAL A 28 6.61 9.27 -4.12
CA VAL A 28 6.23 10.48 -4.88
C VAL A 28 4.82 10.37 -5.45
N ARG A 29 4.42 9.17 -5.92
CA ARG A 29 3.06 8.94 -6.42
C ARG A 29 2.00 9.00 -5.31
N TRP A 30 2.30 8.48 -4.11
CA TRP A 30 1.42 8.64 -2.94
C TRP A 30 1.29 10.11 -2.52
N ALA A 31 2.39 10.85 -2.49
CA ALA A 31 2.40 12.25 -2.08
C ALA A 31 1.72 13.21 -3.08
N ALA A 32 1.60 12.82 -4.35
CA ALA A 32 1.00 13.67 -5.40
C ALA A 32 -0.51 13.91 -5.21
N HIS A 33 -1.22 13.03 -4.51
CA HIS A 33 -2.65 13.11 -4.28
C HIS A 33 -2.99 12.58 -2.88
N LYS A 34 -4.05 13.14 -2.29
CA LYS A 34 -4.52 12.72 -0.98
C LYS A 34 -5.27 11.37 -1.01
N HIS A 35 -6.04 11.13 -2.09
CA HIS A 35 -6.91 9.96 -2.19
C HIS A 35 -6.38 8.94 -3.19
N HIS A 36 -6.43 7.69 -2.78
CA HIS A 36 -5.99 6.52 -3.54
C HIS A 36 -7.11 5.48 -3.61
N VAL A 37 -6.88 4.38 -4.34
CA VAL A 37 -7.85 3.31 -4.55
C VAL A 37 -7.38 2.05 -3.82
N LEU A 38 -8.19 1.60 -2.88
CA LEU A 38 -7.94 0.38 -2.09
C LEU A 38 -8.91 -0.71 -2.52
N ALA A 39 -8.39 -1.90 -2.80
CA ALA A 39 -9.16 -3.12 -2.95
C ALA A 39 -9.03 -3.99 -1.69
N THR A 40 -10.16 -4.49 -1.21
CA THR A 40 -10.28 -5.44 -0.10
C THR A 40 -11.21 -6.59 -0.50
N LEU A 41 -11.30 -7.61 0.32
CA LEU A 41 -12.16 -8.77 0.06
C LEU A 41 -13.39 -8.76 0.97
N ARG A 42 -14.57 -8.85 0.38
CA ARG A 42 -15.82 -9.06 1.12
C ARG A 42 -15.84 -10.45 1.76
N ARG A 43 -16.83 -10.69 2.63
CA ARG A 43 -17.00 -11.98 3.31
C ARG A 43 -17.16 -13.17 2.34
N ASP A 44 -17.76 -12.94 1.18
CA ASP A 44 -17.95 -13.96 0.14
C ASP A 44 -16.74 -14.11 -0.79
N GLY A 45 -15.62 -13.37 -0.53
CA GLY A 45 -14.42 -13.37 -1.33
C GLY A 45 -14.48 -12.45 -2.55
N SER A 46 -15.60 -11.80 -2.82
CA SER A 46 -15.69 -10.84 -3.93
C SER A 46 -14.91 -9.55 -3.60
N PRO A 47 -14.31 -8.90 -4.60
CA PRO A 47 -13.53 -7.68 -4.38
C PRO A 47 -14.43 -6.48 -4.03
N ARG A 48 -13.94 -5.63 -3.12
CA ARG A 48 -14.47 -4.29 -2.86
C ARG A 48 -13.44 -3.26 -3.26
N VAL A 49 -13.87 -2.20 -3.89
CA VAL A 49 -13.06 -1.01 -4.16
C VAL A 49 -13.55 0.13 -3.28
N SER A 50 -12.61 0.85 -2.66
CA SER A 50 -12.88 2.00 -1.78
C SER A 50 -11.84 3.09 -2.01
N GLY A 51 -12.23 4.35 -1.83
CA GLY A 51 -11.28 5.44 -1.65
C GLY A 51 -10.58 5.31 -0.29
N THR A 52 -9.31 5.69 -0.23
CA THR A 52 -8.52 5.70 1.01
C THR A 52 -7.44 6.78 0.97
N GLU A 53 -6.96 7.17 2.13
CA GLU A 53 -5.76 7.96 2.32
C GLU A 53 -4.69 7.05 2.94
N VAL A 54 -3.43 7.25 2.58
CA VAL A 54 -2.31 6.52 3.14
C VAL A 54 -1.21 7.48 3.56
N GLU A 55 -0.47 7.10 4.57
CA GLU A 55 0.68 7.83 5.10
C GLU A 55 1.87 6.91 5.26
N ILE A 56 3.06 7.47 5.18
CA ILE A 56 4.30 6.79 5.57
C ILE A 56 4.73 7.39 6.91
N ALA A 57 4.59 6.63 7.98
CA ALA A 57 4.91 7.04 9.33
C ALA A 57 5.80 5.99 10.00
N GLU A 58 6.90 6.42 10.64
CA GLU A 58 7.85 5.54 11.33
C GLU A 58 8.33 4.35 10.49
N GLY A 59 8.59 4.56 9.19
CA GLY A 59 9.02 3.49 8.27
C GLY A 59 7.93 2.48 7.90
N ARG A 60 6.67 2.79 8.17
CA ARG A 60 5.49 1.95 7.89
C ARG A 60 4.58 2.65 6.90
N LEU A 61 4.02 1.89 5.97
CA LEU A 61 2.90 2.35 5.15
C LEU A 61 1.62 2.07 5.94
N VAL A 62 0.84 3.10 6.21
CA VAL A 62 -0.35 2.99 7.06
C VAL A 62 -1.58 3.64 6.42
N LEU A 63 -2.75 3.13 6.76
CA LEU A 63 -4.02 3.76 6.41
C LEU A 63 -4.89 3.95 7.64
N GLY A 64 -5.60 5.07 7.69
CA GLY A 64 -6.68 5.33 8.64
C GLY A 64 -8.05 5.00 8.06
N SER A 65 -8.98 4.59 8.92
CA SER A 65 -10.36 4.32 8.53
C SER A 65 -11.33 4.69 9.63
N MET A 66 -12.47 5.27 9.25
CA MET A 66 -13.54 5.62 10.18
C MET A 66 -14.15 4.37 10.83
N PRO A 67 -14.66 4.48 12.08
CA PRO A 67 -15.37 3.40 12.73
C PRO A 67 -16.54 2.91 11.87
N GLY A 68 -16.69 1.57 11.79
CA GLY A 68 -17.77 0.95 11.04
C GLY A 68 -17.62 0.92 9.53
N ALA A 69 -16.55 1.48 8.98
CA ALA A 69 -16.27 1.42 7.54
C ALA A 69 -16.15 -0.04 7.06
N LEU A 70 -16.80 -0.36 5.93
CA LEU A 70 -16.81 -1.72 5.40
C LEU A 70 -15.41 -2.22 5.03
N LYS A 71 -14.55 -1.34 4.50
CA LYS A 71 -13.14 -1.67 4.21
C LYS A 71 -12.37 -2.08 5.48
N ALA A 72 -12.62 -1.41 6.62
CA ALA A 72 -11.99 -1.78 7.88
C ALA A 72 -12.44 -3.17 8.35
N ARG A 73 -13.74 -3.47 8.26
CA ARG A 73 -14.28 -4.81 8.58
C ARG A 73 -13.74 -5.89 7.65
N ASP A 74 -13.53 -5.57 6.38
CA ASP A 74 -12.92 -6.48 5.43
C ASP A 74 -11.49 -6.80 5.85
N LEU A 75 -10.65 -5.78 6.11
CA LEU A 75 -9.25 -5.93 6.52
C LEU A 75 -9.09 -6.63 7.88
N GLN A 76 -10.01 -6.41 8.82
CA GLN A 76 -10.02 -7.14 10.11
C GLN A 76 -10.30 -8.63 9.94
N ARG A 77 -11.12 -9.01 8.96
CA ARG A 77 -11.48 -10.40 8.67
C ARG A 77 -10.46 -11.09 7.76
N ASP A 78 -9.98 -10.38 6.75
CA ASP A 78 -9.04 -10.86 5.74
C ASP A 78 -8.13 -9.69 5.35
N GLY A 79 -6.91 -9.70 5.85
CA GLY A 79 -5.97 -8.60 5.68
C GLY A 79 -5.44 -8.42 4.26
N ARG A 80 -5.74 -9.29 3.31
CA ARG A 80 -5.29 -9.14 1.92
C ARG A 80 -5.81 -7.86 1.30
N TYR A 81 -4.91 -7.10 0.70
CA TYR A 81 -5.24 -5.83 0.07
C TYR A 81 -4.46 -5.63 -1.24
N ALA A 82 -4.98 -4.76 -2.09
CA ALA A 82 -4.23 -4.12 -3.16
C ALA A 82 -4.54 -2.62 -3.14
N LEU A 83 -3.49 -1.81 -3.28
CA LEU A 83 -3.55 -0.37 -3.23
C LEU A 83 -2.96 0.21 -4.52
N HIS A 84 -3.73 1.05 -5.20
CA HIS A 84 -3.32 1.78 -6.39
C HIS A 84 -3.23 3.26 -6.04
N ALA A 85 -2.09 3.90 -6.34
CA ALA A 85 -1.99 5.36 -6.24
C ALA A 85 -3.10 6.02 -7.07
N ASN A 86 -3.51 7.23 -6.69
CA ASN A 86 -4.44 7.97 -7.51
C ASN A 86 -3.99 7.91 -8.98
N PRO A 87 -4.85 7.45 -9.91
CA PRO A 87 -4.50 7.45 -11.34
C PRO A 87 -4.09 8.84 -11.76
N GLY A 88 -2.90 8.95 -12.32
CA GLY A 88 -2.34 10.23 -12.74
C GLY A 88 -3.00 10.78 -14.00
N HIS A 89 -2.28 11.64 -14.67
CA HIS A 89 -2.69 12.20 -15.96
C HIS A 89 -2.76 11.10 -17.04
N HIS A 90 -3.57 11.32 -18.07
CA HIS A 90 -3.76 10.35 -19.18
C HIS A 90 -2.48 10.01 -19.97
N ASP A 91 -1.45 10.84 -19.87
CA ASP A 91 -0.11 10.57 -20.44
C ASP A 91 0.78 9.72 -19.54
N MET A 92 0.25 9.25 -18.40
CA MET A 92 0.98 8.48 -17.37
C MET A 92 2.20 9.21 -16.79
N ALA A 93 2.20 10.54 -16.76
CA ALA A 93 3.28 11.30 -16.15
C ALA A 93 3.52 10.88 -14.68
N GLY A 94 4.74 10.44 -14.38
CA GLY A 94 5.12 9.86 -13.08
C GLY A 94 4.73 8.40 -12.88
N GLY A 95 4.02 7.79 -13.81
CA GLY A 95 3.68 6.36 -13.80
C GLY A 95 2.51 5.98 -12.90
N ASP A 96 2.16 4.70 -12.92
CA ASP A 96 1.17 4.04 -12.05
C ASP A 96 1.86 3.24 -10.96
N ALA A 97 1.63 3.58 -9.71
CA ALA A 97 2.18 2.88 -8.55
C ALA A 97 1.14 1.97 -7.90
N LYS A 98 1.53 0.74 -7.60
CA LYS A 98 0.69 -0.27 -6.94
C LYS A 98 1.49 -0.99 -5.88
N VAL A 99 0.84 -1.30 -4.77
CA VAL A 99 1.36 -2.22 -3.77
C VAL A 99 0.27 -3.20 -3.36
N SER A 100 0.64 -4.42 -3.03
CA SER A 100 -0.26 -5.41 -2.48
C SER A 100 0.42 -6.19 -1.37
N GLY A 101 -0.37 -6.78 -0.50
CA GLY A 101 0.14 -7.54 0.63
C GLY A 101 -0.94 -7.82 1.66
N HIS A 102 -0.57 -7.69 2.93
CA HIS A 102 -1.45 -8.00 4.05
C HIS A 102 -1.50 -6.85 5.06
N ALA A 103 -2.69 -6.40 5.38
CA ALA A 103 -2.94 -5.35 6.37
C ALA A 103 -3.07 -5.96 7.78
N ARG A 104 -2.51 -5.28 8.77
CA ARG A 104 -2.63 -5.60 10.18
C ARG A 104 -3.14 -4.39 10.95
N GLU A 105 -4.20 -4.55 11.72
CA GLU A 105 -4.71 -3.48 12.57
C GLU A 105 -3.74 -3.18 13.72
N LEU A 106 -3.44 -1.90 13.93
CA LEU A 106 -2.63 -1.40 15.02
C LEU A 106 -3.56 -1.02 16.20
N LEU A 107 -3.19 -1.43 17.40
CA LEU A 107 -3.97 -1.21 18.63
C LEU A 107 -3.10 -0.63 19.75
N GLY A 108 -3.75 0.01 20.73
CA GLY A 108 -3.09 0.52 21.93
C GLY A 108 -1.91 1.45 21.64
N ASP A 109 -0.82 1.28 22.40
CA ASP A 109 0.37 2.14 22.32
C ASP A 109 1.02 2.15 20.92
N GLU A 110 0.94 1.04 20.19
CA GLU A 110 1.48 0.96 18.83
C GLU A 110 0.70 1.88 17.89
N LYS A 111 -0.63 1.87 17.97
CA LYS A 111 -1.50 2.79 17.22
C LYS A 111 -1.24 4.24 17.61
N ASP A 112 -1.16 4.52 18.92
CA ASP A 112 -0.97 5.88 19.42
C ASP A 112 0.37 6.45 18.99
N GLY A 113 1.43 5.63 18.99
CA GLY A 113 2.75 6.00 18.48
C GLY A 113 2.72 6.37 16.99
N ILE A 114 2.04 5.58 16.19
CA ILE A 114 1.88 5.88 14.76
C ILE A 114 1.08 7.16 14.54
N LEU A 115 -0.03 7.35 15.24
CA LEU A 115 -0.83 8.58 15.12
C LEU A 115 -0.07 9.84 15.52
N ALA A 116 0.80 9.75 16.54
CA ALA A 116 1.65 10.86 16.96
C ALA A 116 2.72 11.24 15.90
N ALA A 117 3.10 10.29 15.04
CA ALA A 117 4.06 10.47 13.96
C ALA A 117 3.42 10.75 12.59
N TYR A 118 2.09 10.86 12.51
CA TYR A 118 1.40 11.13 11.26
C TYR A 118 1.85 12.47 10.66
N PRO A 119 2.24 12.50 9.38
CA PRO A 119 2.68 13.73 8.74
C PRO A 119 1.53 14.69 8.36
N SER A 120 0.30 14.21 8.37
CA SER A 120 -0.91 14.99 8.11
C SER A 120 -1.76 15.13 9.37
N ASP A 121 -2.75 16.02 9.32
CA ASP A 121 -3.71 16.17 10.42
C ASP A 121 -4.50 14.87 10.63
N VAL A 122 -4.47 14.38 11.88
CA VAL A 122 -5.26 13.22 12.29
C VAL A 122 -6.68 13.69 12.60
N PRO A 123 -7.73 13.08 12.01
CA PRO A 123 -9.11 13.39 12.36
C PRO A 123 -9.36 13.15 13.85
N GLU A 124 -10.13 14.04 14.48
CA GLU A 124 -10.55 13.87 15.86
C GLU A 124 -11.48 12.65 16.02
N GLY A 125 -11.33 11.93 17.12
CA GLY A 125 -12.20 10.84 17.50
C GLY A 125 -11.65 9.45 17.21
N PRO A 126 -12.47 8.40 17.43
CA PRO A 126 -12.03 7.02 17.25
C PRO A 126 -11.80 6.71 15.77
N MET A 127 -10.75 5.95 15.47
CA MET A 127 -10.43 5.46 14.13
C MET A 127 -9.72 4.12 14.18
N HIS A 128 -9.84 3.35 13.10
CA HIS A 128 -8.99 2.22 12.83
C HIS A 128 -7.70 2.69 12.17
N VAL A 129 -6.57 2.07 12.50
CA VAL A 129 -5.28 2.27 11.83
C VAL A 129 -4.74 0.91 11.43
N PHE A 130 -4.36 0.74 10.17
CA PHE A 130 -3.79 -0.49 9.64
C PHE A 130 -2.38 -0.22 9.12
N GLU A 131 -1.44 -1.06 9.49
CA GLU A 131 -0.16 -1.18 8.80
C GLU A 131 -0.34 -2.06 7.56
N LEU A 132 0.26 -1.66 6.48
CA LEU A 132 0.22 -2.36 5.19
C LEU A 132 1.57 -3.01 4.92
N ASP A 133 1.70 -4.28 5.30
CA ASP A 133 2.85 -5.08 4.92
C ASP A 133 2.80 -5.44 3.44
N ILE A 134 3.95 -5.36 2.76
CA ILE A 134 4.05 -5.42 1.30
C ILE A 134 4.58 -6.79 0.86
N GLU A 135 3.84 -7.45 0.00
CA GLU A 135 4.25 -8.66 -0.72
C GLU A 135 4.81 -8.32 -2.11
N GLU A 136 4.25 -7.28 -2.74
CA GLU A 136 4.61 -6.87 -4.08
C GLU A 136 4.45 -5.36 -4.25
N ALA A 137 5.44 -4.72 -4.86
CA ALA A 137 5.36 -3.33 -5.30
C ALA A 137 5.65 -3.24 -6.80
N VAL A 138 4.84 -2.45 -7.51
CA VAL A 138 4.93 -2.28 -8.96
C VAL A 138 4.86 -0.81 -9.33
N LEU A 139 5.74 -0.38 -10.21
CA LEU A 139 5.66 0.91 -10.89
C LEU A 139 5.63 0.67 -12.41
N VAL A 140 4.60 1.18 -13.06
CA VAL A 140 4.50 1.17 -14.53
C VAL A 140 4.78 2.57 -15.04
N THR A 141 5.76 2.71 -15.92
CA THR A 141 6.11 3.97 -16.59
C THR A 141 6.07 3.81 -18.09
N VAL A 142 5.87 4.90 -18.82
CA VAL A 142 5.83 4.93 -20.27
C VAL A 142 6.72 6.07 -20.77
N ASP A 143 7.62 5.74 -21.67
CA ASP A 143 8.34 6.69 -22.52
C ASP A 143 8.13 6.29 -24.00
N GLU A 144 9.16 5.79 -24.68
CA GLU A 144 9.01 5.14 -26.00
C GLU A 144 8.46 3.72 -25.87
N LYS A 145 8.56 3.12 -24.68
CA LYS A 145 8.10 1.78 -24.33
C LYS A 145 7.36 1.82 -23.01
N LEU A 146 6.65 0.72 -22.71
CA LEU A 146 6.09 0.50 -21.41
C LEU A 146 7.11 -0.27 -20.57
N HIS A 147 7.46 0.28 -19.39
CA HIS A 147 8.34 -0.31 -18.40
C HIS A 147 7.52 -0.75 -17.20
N VAL A 148 7.77 -1.95 -16.72
CA VAL A 148 7.15 -2.48 -15.48
C VAL A 148 8.27 -2.86 -14.53
N ASP A 149 8.46 -2.09 -13.49
CA ASP A 149 9.35 -2.41 -12.37
C ASP A 149 8.55 -3.14 -11.30
N LEU A 150 8.95 -4.36 -11.00
CA LEU A 150 8.31 -5.23 -10.01
C LEU A 150 9.32 -5.63 -8.94
N TRP A 151 8.97 -5.38 -7.69
CA TRP A 151 9.75 -5.82 -6.53
C TRP A 151 8.93 -6.78 -5.67
N ARG A 152 9.64 -7.77 -5.11
CA ARG A 152 9.15 -8.66 -4.05
C ARG A 152 10.24 -8.82 -2.99
N PRO A 153 9.87 -9.02 -1.71
CA PRO A 153 10.84 -9.20 -0.62
C PRO A 153 11.87 -10.30 -0.93
N GLY A 154 13.15 -9.93 -0.82
CA GLY A 154 14.27 -10.85 -1.04
C GLY A 154 14.55 -11.24 -2.50
N ALA A 155 13.71 -10.82 -3.46
CA ALA A 155 13.92 -11.10 -4.90
C ALA A 155 14.49 -9.90 -5.66
N GLY A 156 14.50 -8.71 -5.02
CA GLY A 156 14.93 -7.47 -5.67
C GLY A 156 13.95 -6.96 -6.71
N VAL A 157 14.41 -6.03 -7.56
CA VAL A 157 13.60 -5.44 -8.63
C VAL A 157 13.85 -6.16 -9.94
N VAL A 158 12.76 -6.53 -10.62
CA VAL A 158 12.79 -7.06 -11.99
C VAL A 158 12.07 -6.08 -12.90
N ARG A 159 12.72 -5.71 -14.02
CA ARG A 159 12.13 -4.84 -15.04
C ARG A 159 11.69 -5.64 -16.26
N PHE A 160 10.50 -5.36 -16.73
CA PHE A 160 9.94 -5.86 -17.99
C PHE A 160 9.68 -4.68 -18.92
N ASP A 161 10.18 -4.77 -20.15
CA ASP A 161 9.93 -3.80 -21.22
C ASP A 161 8.95 -4.40 -22.25
N ARG A 162 7.99 -3.61 -22.71
CA ARG A 162 7.01 -4.01 -23.71
C ARG A 162 6.79 -2.93 -24.77
#